data_41ca6244402d84e20a850165c5d2e58c
#
_entry.id   41ca6244402d84e20a850165c5d2e58c
#
_cell.length_a   1.000
_cell.length_b   1.000
_cell.length_c   1.000
_cell.angle_alpha   90.00
_cell.angle_beta   90.00
_cell.angle_gamma   90.00
#
_symmetry.space_group_name_H-M   'P 1'
#
loop_
_entity.id
_entity.type
_entity.pdbx_description
1 polymer ?
#
loop_
_entity_poly.entity_id
_entity_poly.type
_entity_poly.pdbx_seq_one_letter_code
_entity_poly.pdbx_strand_id
1 'polypeptide(L)'
;NADFDAIGACLGIHAMAKAMNVDARIIFEEQFIEKKAKRAVRNLFKDQQEFSNIFVTFKKASEFYTEDTLVIIVDCNNPKILLYPDIIEPRTRVAIIDHHRRSENFLPNVIFNSIDTSASSSCELITEYIAYNHQKIELDPRYATMMLCGILLDTNHYRLHISSATYEASSFLKNNGADNELADSYFKEEYEEFLMKTKIMGTAETPFYDVFVCTADESDIIDATMLSIVAREALGVRDISACFAIGRISEKRVQITASSNGTINCQILLEKLKCV
;
A
#
# COMPACT_ATOMS: atom_id res chain seq x y z
N ASN A 1 -4.64 -5.88 2.66
CA ASN A 1 -3.77 -5.53 3.81
C ASN A 1 -3.39 -4.06 3.68
N ALA A 2 -3.27 -3.36 4.81
CA ALA A 2 -2.77 -2.00 4.83
C ALA A 2 -1.26 -1.99 4.51
N ASP A 3 -0.87 -1.09 3.65
CA ASP A 3 0.51 -0.93 3.17
C ASP A 3 1.14 0.38 3.66
N PHE A 4 2.18 0.85 2.98
CA PHE A 4 2.84 2.10 3.33
C PHE A 4 1.95 3.32 3.09
N ASP A 5 1.10 3.31 2.04
CA ASP A 5 0.24 4.46 1.76
C ASP A 5 -0.85 4.58 2.81
N ALA A 6 -1.55 3.49 3.11
CA ALA A 6 -2.56 3.46 4.17
C ALA A 6 -2.00 3.92 5.53
N ILE A 7 -0.82 3.40 5.94
CA ILE A 7 -0.23 3.74 7.25
C ILE A 7 0.32 5.17 7.26
N GLY A 8 1.02 5.59 6.20
CA GLY A 8 1.52 6.95 6.07
C GLY A 8 0.40 7.98 6.11
N ALA A 9 -0.69 7.73 5.38
CA ALA A 9 -1.89 8.52 5.37
C ALA A 9 -2.53 8.65 6.78
N CYS A 10 -2.65 7.52 7.50
CA CYS A 10 -3.11 7.55 8.89
C CYS A 10 -2.23 8.42 9.79
N LEU A 11 -0.91 8.34 9.66
CA LEU A 11 0.04 9.16 10.44
C LEU A 11 -0.09 10.64 10.10
N GLY A 12 -0.28 10.99 8.83
CA GLY A 12 -0.56 12.38 8.41
C GLY A 12 -1.83 12.93 9.05
N ILE A 13 -2.92 12.17 9.03
CA ILE A 13 -4.17 12.54 9.71
C ILE A 13 -3.97 12.66 11.23
N HIS A 14 -3.21 11.77 11.84
CA HIS A 14 -2.88 11.84 13.26
C HIS A 14 -2.12 13.14 13.60
N ALA A 15 -1.19 13.58 12.75
CA ALA A 15 -0.49 14.86 12.92
C ALA A 15 -1.44 16.05 12.84
N MET A 16 -2.40 16.03 11.90
CA MET A 16 -3.44 17.05 11.78
C MET A 16 -4.32 17.10 13.03
N ALA A 17 -4.80 15.98 13.51
CA ALA A 17 -5.61 15.87 14.72
C ALA A 17 -4.87 16.43 15.95
N LYS A 18 -3.58 16.07 16.10
CA LYS A 18 -2.72 16.57 17.17
C LYS A 18 -2.58 18.11 17.12
N ALA A 19 -2.39 18.69 15.93
CA ALA A 19 -2.30 20.14 15.76
C ALA A 19 -3.60 20.85 16.14
N MET A 20 -4.73 20.16 16.01
CA MET A 20 -6.06 20.65 16.41
C MET A 20 -6.42 20.32 17.88
N ASN A 21 -5.49 19.74 18.65
CA ASN A 21 -5.72 19.23 20.00
C ASN A 21 -6.87 18.21 20.09
N VAL A 22 -7.05 17.40 19.06
CA VAL A 22 -8.03 16.31 18.99
C VAL A 22 -7.32 14.99 19.29
N ASP A 23 -7.86 14.21 20.22
CA ASP A 23 -7.36 12.87 20.49
C ASP A 23 -7.70 11.94 19.32
N ALA A 24 -6.68 11.35 18.72
CA ALA A 24 -6.79 10.43 17.59
C ALA A 24 -5.98 9.17 17.81
N ARG A 25 -6.48 8.07 17.30
CA ARG A 25 -5.83 6.76 17.37
C ARG A 25 -5.89 6.10 15.99
N ILE A 26 -4.85 5.35 15.66
CA ILE A 26 -4.76 4.57 14.44
C ILE A 26 -5.03 3.12 14.78
N ILE A 27 -6.03 2.51 14.14
CA ILE A 27 -6.29 1.07 14.28
C ILE A 27 -5.19 0.32 13.56
N PHE A 28 -4.43 -0.48 14.31
CA PHE A 28 -3.29 -1.21 13.83
C PHE A 28 -3.34 -2.66 14.31
N GLU A 29 -3.67 -3.56 13.39
CA GLU A 29 -3.71 -5.01 13.64
C GLU A 29 -2.65 -5.68 12.75
N GLU A 30 -1.59 -6.16 13.35
CA GLU A 30 -0.40 -6.66 12.64
C GLU A 30 -0.68 -7.72 11.58
N GLN A 31 -1.73 -8.50 11.76
CA GLN A 31 -2.14 -9.55 10.81
C GLN A 31 -2.70 -9.00 9.50
N PHE A 32 -3.15 -7.75 9.50
CA PHE A 32 -3.71 -7.06 8.34
C PHE A 32 -2.80 -5.98 7.76
N ILE A 33 -1.56 -5.93 8.22
CA ILE A 33 -0.56 -5.00 7.72
C ILE A 33 0.47 -5.76 6.87
N GLU A 34 0.88 -5.18 5.76
CA GLU A 34 1.94 -5.73 4.94
C GLU A 34 3.26 -5.85 5.72
N LYS A 35 4.01 -6.93 5.47
CA LYS A 35 5.24 -7.28 6.20
C LYS A 35 6.25 -6.12 6.26
N LYS A 36 6.47 -5.44 5.13
CA LYS A 36 7.43 -4.34 5.03
C LYS A 36 6.95 -3.10 5.79
N ALA A 37 5.69 -2.72 5.65
CA ALA A 37 5.07 -1.59 6.36
C ALA A 37 5.07 -1.83 7.88
N LYS A 38 4.68 -3.03 8.32
CA LYS A 38 4.75 -3.43 9.74
C LYS A 38 6.17 -3.31 10.31
N ARG A 39 7.18 -3.79 9.58
CA ARG A 39 8.59 -3.68 9.98
C ARG A 39 9.01 -2.22 10.12
N ALA A 40 8.62 -1.35 9.18
CA ALA A 40 8.93 0.08 9.22
C ALA A 40 8.30 0.75 10.44
N VAL A 41 7.02 0.51 10.72
CA VAL A 41 6.33 1.03 11.91
C VAL A 41 7.06 0.61 13.19
N ARG A 42 7.37 -0.69 13.32
CA ARG A 42 8.08 -1.20 14.49
C ARG A 42 9.49 -0.64 14.64
N ASN A 43 10.16 -0.31 13.53
CA ASN A 43 11.48 0.30 13.55
C ASN A 43 11.43 1.79 13.94
N LEU A 44 10.45 2.54 13.46
CA LEU A 44 10.29 3.97 13.72
C LEU A 44 9.73 4.26 15.11
N PHE A 45 8.83 3.41 15.61
CA PHE A 45 8.14 3.59 16.90
C PHE A 45 8.55 2.51 17.90
N LYS A 46 9.80 2.58 18.36
CA LYS A 46 10.40 1.57 19.26
C LYS A 46 9.92 1.70 20.72
N ASP A 47 9.58 2.91 21.14
CA ASP A 47 9.04 3.13 22.48
C ASP A 47 7.62 2.58 22.59
N GLN A 48 7.42 1.64 23.52
CA GLN A 48 6.15 0.93 23.65
C GLN A 48 5.02 1.84 24.16
N GLN A 49 5.33 2.83 24.98
CA GLN A 49 4.33 3.75 25.50
C GLN A 49 3.88 4.72 24.39
N GLU A 50 4.83 5.27 23.65
CA GLU A 50 4.56 6.11 22.49
C GLU A 50 3.74 5.33 21.44
N PHE A 51 4.18 4.11 21.10
CA PHE A 51 3.44 3.24 20.18
C PHE A 51 1.99 3.07 20.60
N SER A 52 1.74 2.73 21.87
CA SER A 52 0.40 2.49 22.40
C SER A 52 -0.47 3.74 22.48
N ASN A 53 0.13 4.93 22.45
CA ASN A 53 -0.58 6.20 22.40
C ASN A 53 -1.05 6.56 20.97
N ILE A 54 -0.43 6.00 19.95
CA ILE A 54 -0.74 6.25 18.55
C ILE A 54 -1.55 5.11 17.95
N PHE A 55 -1.08 3.88 18.15
CA PHE A 55 -1.61 2.67 17.54
C PHE A 55 -2.37 1.84 18.56
N VAL A 56 -3.57 1.46 18.21
CA VAL A 56 -4.44 0.63 19.06
C VAL A 56 -5.02 -0.54 18.28
N THR A 57 -5.35 -1.62 18.97
CA THR A 57 -6.13 -2.69 18.36
C THR A 57 -7.57 -2.23 18.13
N PHE A 58 -8.29 -2.89 17.23
CA PHE A 58 -9.70 -2.62 17.00
C PHE A 58 -10.52 -2.73 18.31
N LYS A 59 -10.26 -3.77 19.10
CA LYS A 59 -10.91 -3.95 20.39
C LYS A 59 -10.70 -2.76 21.33
N LYS A 60 -9.48 -2.22 21.37
CA LYS A 60 -9.17 -1.06 22.21
C LYS A 60 -9.77 0.23 21.61
N ALA A 61 -9.83 0.36 20.30
CA ALA A 61 -10.47 1.49 19.65
C ALA A 61 -11.95 1.60 20.00
N SER A 62 -12.66 0.47 20.10
CA SER A 62 -14.07 0.45 20.47
C SER A 62 -14.34 0.95 21.91
N GLU A 63 -13.34 0.92 22.80
CA GLU A 63 -13.44 1.46 24.15
C GLU A 63 -13.41 3.01 24.17
N PHE A 64 -12.81 3.62 23.14
CA PHE A 64 -12.75 5.09 22.99
C PHE A 64 -13.88 5.64 22.12
N TYR A 65 -14.63 4.78 21.45
CA TYR A 65 -15.69 5.19 20.54
C TYR A 65 -16.86 5.85 21.28
N THR A 66 -17.29 7.01 20.78
CA THR A 66 -18.46 7.75 21.28
C THR A 66 -19.31 8.23 20.10
N GLU A 67 -20.51 8.77 20.38
CA GLU A 67 -21.36 9.38 19.32
C GLU A 67 -20.68 10.59 18.61
N ASP A 68 -19.66 11.19 19.26
CA ASP A 68 -18.88 12.30 18.70
C ASP A 68 -17.65 11.84 17.91
N THR A 69 -17.37 10.55 17.88
CA THR A 69 -16.22 10.03 17.16
C THR A 69 -16.38 10.20 15.64
N LEU A 70 -15.34 10.73 15.00
CA LEU A 70 -15.18 10.72 13.56
C LEU A 70 -14.29 9.55 13.15
N VAL A 71 -14.81 8.65 12.33
CA VAL A 71 -14.01 7.57 11.71
C VAL A 71 -13.47 8.07 10.38
N ILE A 72 -12.15 8.12 10.25
CA ILE A 72 -11.49 8.52 9.00
C ILE A 72 -10.91 7.28 8.34
N ILE A 73 -11.38 7.01 7.13
CA ILE A 73 -10.92 5.91 6.30
C ILE A 73 -9.97 6.50 5.26
N VAL A 74 -8.77 5.98 5.19
CA VAL A 74 -7.78 6.38 4.20
C VAL A 74 -7.44 5.22 3.29
N ASP A 75 -7.06 5.54 2.05
CA ASP A 75 -6.60 4.58 1.05
C ASP A 75 -7.60 3.45 0.75
N CYS A 76 -8.86 3.68 1.04
CA CYS A 76 -9.92 2.71 0.79
C CYS A 76 -11.28 3.41 0.71
N ASN A 77 -12.02 3.16 -0.37
CA ASN A 77 -13.42 3.62 -0.51
C ASN A 77 -14.42 2.48 -0.73
N ASN A 78 -13.95 1.23 -0.71
CA ASN A 78 -14.80 0.07 -0.94
C ASN A 78 -15.16 -0.64 0.37
N PRO A 79 -16.43 -0.62 0.81
CA PRO A 79 -16.86 -1.26 2.07
C PRO A 79 -16.55 -2.75 2.15
N LYS A 80 -16.46 -3.45 1.00
CA LYS A 80 -16.23 -4.91 0.98
C LYS A 80 -14.81 -5.32 1.37
N ILE A 81 -13.87 -4.39 1.31
CA ILE A 81 -12.46 -4.65 1.64
C ILE A 81 -12.00 -3.93 2.91
N LEU A 82 -12.91 -3.21 3.58
CA LEU A 82 -12.63 -2.62 4.88
C LEU A 82 -12.29 -3.71 5.89
N LEU A 83 -11.25 -3.48 6.66
CA LEU A 83 -10.79 -4.43 7.67
C LEU A 83 -11.81 -4.58 8.80
N TYR A 84 -12.52 -3.51 9.15
CA TYR A 84 -13.48 -3.46 10.25
C TYR A 84 -14.74 -2.71 9.85
N PRO A 85 -15.59 -3.30 9.01
CA PRO A 85 -16.84 -2.65 8.60
C PRO A 85 -17.79 -2.41 9.78
N ASP A 86 -17.69 -3.22 10.84
CA ASP A 86 -18.55 -3.15 12.02
C ASP A 86 -18.36 -1.87 12.87
N ILE A 87 -17.26 -1.12 12.67
CA ILE A 87 -17.09 0.19 13.33
C ILE A 87 -18.03 1.25 12.73
N ILE A 88 -18.59 0.98 11.57
CA ILE A 88 -19.46 1.91 10.84
C ILE A 88 -20.91 1.59 11.16
N GLU A 89 -21.37 2.10 12.28
CA GLU A 89 -22.77 2.03 12.66
C GLU A 89 -23.62 3.08 11.91
N PRO A 90 -24.95 3.00 11.89
CA PRO A 90 -25.82 3.93 11.18
C PRO A 90 -25.66 5.41 11.58
N ARG A 91 -25.12 5.70 12.76
CA ARG A 91 -24.86 7.05 13.25
C ARG A 91 -23.40 7.48 13.21
N THR A 92 -22.50 6.60 12.79
CA THR A 92 -21.06 6.90 12.71
C THR A 92 -20.83 8.02 11.69
N ARG A 93 -20.12 9.07 12.09
CA ARG A 93 -19.61 10.09 11.16
C ARG A 93 -18.38 9.55 10.48
N VAL A 94 -18.41 9.47 9.17
CA VAL A 94 -17.33 8.90 8.36
C VAL A 94 -16.75 9.95 7.42
N ALA A 95 -15.43 10.03 7.37
CA ALA A 95 -14.69 10.73 6.33
C ALA A 95 -13.87 9.73 5.52
N ILE A 96 -13.73 9.96 4.21
CA ILE A 96 -12.95 9.12 3.31
C ILE A 96 -11.95 10.00 2.55
N ILE A 97 -10.69 9.58 2.53
CA ILE A 97 -9.62 10.18 1.73
C ILE A 97 -8.92 9.05 0.97
N ASP A 98 -9.02 9.07 -0.35
CA ASP A 98 -8.58 7.96 -1.18
C ASP A 98 -8.20 8.45 -2.59
N HIS A 99 -7.28 7.75 -3.24
CA HIS A 99 -6.87 8.02 -4.62
C HIS A 99 -7.36 6.93 -5.60
N HIS A 100 -7.97 5.86 -5.10
CA HIS A 100 -8.52 4.81 -5.95
C HIS A 100 -9.81 5.23 -6.64
N ARG A 101 -10.16 4.54 -7.74
CA ARG A 101 -11.45 4.73 -8.40
C ARG A 101 -12.58 4.49 -7.43
N ARG A 102 -13.57 5.36 -7.47
CA ARG A 102 -14.76 5.25 -6.61
C ARG A 102 -15.44 3.90 -6.81
N SER A 103 -15.68 3.21 -5.71
CA SER A 103 -16.44 1.96 -5.70
C SER A 103 -17.92 2.23 -6.02
N GLU A 104 -18.56 1.28 -6.71
CA GLU A 104 -20.03 1.31 -6.90
C GLU A 104 -20.78 1.19 -5.57
N ASN A 105 -20.22 0.45 -4.62
CA ASN A 105 -20.75 0.31 -3.27
C ASN A 105 -20.09 1.37 -2.39
N PHE A 106 -20.83 2.41 -2.04
CA PHE A 106 -20.33 3.49 -1.19
C PHE A 106 -20.85 3.35 0.24
N LEU A 107 -20.04 3.79 1.20
CA LEU A 107 -20.43 3.75 2.62
C LEU A 107 -21.58 4.74 2.89
N PRO A 108 -22.56 4.35 3.74
CA PRO A 108 -23.57 5.27 4.20
C PRO A 108 -22.96 6.32 5.16
N ASN A 109 -23.64 7.47 5.30
CA ASN A 109 -23.31 8.51 6.28
C ASN A 109 -21.90 9.13 6.14
N VAL A 110 -21.33 9.14 4.96
CA VAL A 110 -20.08 9.83 4.68
C VAL A 110 -20.35 11.34 4.71
N ILE A 111 -19.78 12.03 5.71
CA ILE A 111 -19.91 13.48 5.88
C ILE A 111 -18.85 14.27 5.11
N PHE A 112 -17.75 13.61 4.76
CA PHE A 112 -16.67 14.17 3.94
C PHE A 112 -16.06 13.07 3.09
N ASN A 113 -15.87 13.34 1.80
CA ASN A 113 -15.10 12.46 0.94
C ASN A 113 -14.19 13.28 0.03
N SER A 114 -12.96 12.83 -0.08
CA SER A 114 -11.97 13.32 -1.01
C SER A 114 -11.40 12.12 -1.74
N ILE A 115 -11.97 11.84 -2.91
CA ILE A 115 -11.54 10.75 -3.79
C ILE A 115 -11.00 11.39 -5.05
N ASP A 116 -9.69 11.38 -5.21
CA ASP A 116 -9.01 11.98 -6.36
C ASP A 116 -8.07 10.97 -7.03
N THR A 117 -8.53 10.45 -8.16
CA THR A 117 -7.79 9.46 -8.96
C THR A 117 -6.61 10.05 -9.75
N SER A 118 -6.42 11.36 -9.70
CA SER A 118 -5.26 12.02 -10.31
C SER A 118 -4.06 12.08 -9.36
N ALA A 119 -4.31 11.97 -8.05
CA ALA A 119 -3.24 11.86 -7.05
C ALA A 119 -2.53 10.51 -7.15
N SER A 120 -1.23 10.52 -6.90
CA SER A 120 -0.42 9.31 -6.94
C SER A 120 -0.68 8.37 -5.77
N SER A 121 -1.13 8.92 -4.63
CA SER A 121 -1.33 8.19 -3.37
C SER A 121 -2.21 8.99 -2.41
N SER A 122 -2.76 8.34 -1.41
CA SER A 122 -3.46 9.00 -0.29
C SER A 122 -2.50 9.85 0.54
N CYS A 123 -1.22 9.44 0.63
CA CYS A 123 -0.17 10.24 1.26
C CYS A 123 0.08 11.56 0.54
N GLU A 124 0.01 11.60 -0.79
CA GLU A 124 0.07 12.85 -1.56
C GLU A 124 -1.05 13.78 -1.15
N LEU A 125 -2.31 13.34 -1.18
CA LEU A 125 -3.49 14.13 -0.81
C LEU A 125 -3.39 14.69 0.61
N ILE A 126 -3.00 13.85 1.57
CA ILE A 126 -2.89 14.29 2.96
C ILE A 126 -1.71 15.23 3.15
N THR A 127 -0.61 15.05 2.41
CA THR A 127 0.50 16.00 2.43
C THR A 127 0.08 17.37 1.93
N GLU A 128 -0.76 17.45 0.89
CA GLU A 128 -1.33 18.70 0.42
C GLU A 128 -2.20 19.36 1.51
N TYR A 129 -3.05 18.59 2.18
CA TYR A 129 -3.86 19.15 3.29
C TYR A 129 -3.02 19.70 4.42
N ILE A 130 -1.89 19.06 4.74
CA ILE A 130 -0.95 19.55 5.75
C ILE A 130 -0.25 20.82 5.25
N ALA A 131 0.24 20.82 4.01
CA ALA A 131 1.02 21.92 3.43
C ALA A 131 0.21 23.20 3.26
N TYR A 132 -1.05 23.07 2.86
CA TYR A 132 -1.94 24.22 2.61
C TYR A 132 -2.87 24.56 3.80
N ASN A 133 -2.65 23.93 4.96
CA ASN A 133 -3.42 24.26 6.15
C ASN A 133 -3.10 25.66 6.66
N HIS A 134 -4.12 26.41 7.08
CA HIS A 134 -3.93 27.74 7.66
C HIS A 134 -3.16 27.74 8.98
N GLN A 135 -3.26 26.64 9.73
CA GLN A 135 -2.46 26.42 10.93
C GLN A 135 -1.22 25.63 10.56
N LYS A 136 -0.06 26.07 11.08
CA LYS A 136 1.18 25.31 10.89
C LYS A 136 1.05 23.97 11.61
N ILE A 137 1.10 22.89 10.83
CA ILE A 137 1.13 21.51 11.35
C ILE A 137 2.60 21.10 11.44
N GLU A 138 3.03 20.78 12.66
CA GLU A 138 4.36 20.20 12.87
C GLU A 138 4.32 18.71 12.56
N LEU A 139 5.01 18.31 11.53
CA LEU A 139 5.09 16.92 11.11
C LEU A 139 6.33 16.25 11.72
N ASP A 140 6.13 15.20 12.48
CA ASP A 140 7.23 14.36 13.00
C ASP A 140 8.02 13.78 11.81
N PRO A 141 9.36 13.84 11.81
CA PRO A 141 10.19 13.27 10.73
C PRO A 141 9.90 11.79 10.43
N ARG A 142 9.49 11.01 11.43
CA ARG A 142 9.09 9.61 11.27
C ARG A 142 7.80 9.49 10.47
N TYR A 143 6.83 10.38 10.72
CA TYR A 143 5.58 10.47 9.96
C TYR A 143 5.87 10.88 8.52
N ALA A 144 6.69 11.91 8.35
CA ALA A 144 7.12 12.36 7.03
C ALA A 144 7.81 11.23 6.24
N THR A 145 8.65 10.42 6.90
CA THR A 145 9.32 9.27 6.28
C THR A 145 8.30 8.20 5.86
N MET A 146 7.32 7.87 6.71
CA MET A 146 6.29 6.89 6.38
C MET A 146 5.38 7.37 5.25
N MET A 147 4.99 8.64 5.24
CA MET A 147 4.20 9.24 4.14
C MET A 147 4.99 9.22 2.83
N LEU A 148 6.30 9.49 2.89
CA LEU A 148 7.16 9.34 1.72
C LEU A 148 7.21 7.90 1.22
N CYS A 149 7.25 6.90 2.11
CA CYS A 149 7.15 5.49 1.72
C CYS A 149 5.84 5.19 0.97
N GLY A 150 4.70 5.76 1.38
CA GLY A 150 3.44 5.63 0.65
C GLY A 150 3.55 6.14 -0.79
N ILE A 151 4.04 7.37 -0.97
CA ILE A 151 4.26 7.94 -2.30
C ILE A 151 5.22 7.06 -3.13
N LEU A 152 6.33 6.60 -2.54
CA LEU A 152 7.30 5.73 -3.24
C LEU A 152 6.69 4.39 -3.66
N LEU A 153 5.82 3.81 -2.84
CA LEU A 153 5.15 2.55 -3.14
C LEU A 153 4.28 2.69 -4.39
N ASP A 154 3.33 3.61 -4.36
CA ASP A 154 2.30 3.76 -5.39
C ASP A 154 2.83 4.31 -6.70
N THR A 155 3.88 5.13 -6.62
CA THR A 155 4.56 5.62 -7.81
C THR A 155 5.63 4.67 -8.36
N ASN A 156 5.82 3.52 -7.71
CA ASN A 156 6.95 2.63 -8.02
C ASN A 156 8.27 3.43 -8.12
N HIS A 157 8.62 4.17 -7.05
CA HIS A 157 9.79 5.05 -6.99
C HIS A 157 9.79 6.10 -8.11
N TYR A 158 8.70 6.86 -8.24
CA TYR A 158 8.50 7.93 -9.24
C TYR A 158 8.57 7.46 -10.70
N ARG A 159 8.14 6.23 -10.99
CA ARG A 159 8.08 5.70 -12.35
C ARG A 159 6.68 5.73 -12.95
N LEU A 160 5.65 5.68 -12.10
CA LEU A 160 4.25 5.56 -12.50
C LEU A 160 3.38 6.59 -11.79
N HIS A 161 2.31 7.05 -12.45
CA HIS A 161 1.26 7.88 -11.86
C HIS A 161 1.76 9.12 -11.12
N ILE A 162 2.77 9.80 -11.67
CA ILE A 162 3.38 10.99 -11.09
C ILE A 162 2.86 12.27 -11.75
N SER A 163 2.74 13.32 -10.95
CA SER A 163 2.39 14.67 -11.35
C SER A 163 3.34 15.68 -10.71
N SER A 164 3.18 16.97 -10.99
CA SER A 164 3.90 18.03 -10.26
C SER A 164 3.57 18.00 -8.78
N ALA A 165 2.29 17.74 -8.42
CA ALA A 165 1.84 17.63 -7.03
C ALA A 165 2.56 16.51 -6.27
N THR A 166 2.84 15.37 -6.92
CA THR A 166 3.61 14.27 -6.32
C THR A 166 5.02 14.72 -5.90
N TYR A 167 5.70 15.51 -6.75
CA TYR A 167 7.02 16.05 -6.43
C TYR A 167 6.96 17.15 -5.35
N GLU A 168 5.94 18.00 -5.40
CA GLU A 168 5.71 19.03 -4.36
C GLU A 168 5.46 18.40 -3.00
N ALA A 169 4.59 17.40 -2.93
CA ALA A 169 4.33 16.62 -1.72
C ALA A 169 5.62 15.98 -1.18
N SER A 170 6.39 15.32 -2.05
CA SER A 170 7.66 14.70 -1.66
C SER A 170 8.68 15.72 -1.17
N SER A 171 8.77 16.88 -1.82
CA SER A 171 9.63 17.99 -1.39
C SER A 171 9.20 18.53 -0.03
N PHE A 172 7.90 18.69 0.20
CA PHE A 172 7.35 19.10 1.49
C PHE A 172 7.73 18.11 2.59
N LEU A 173 7.52 16.81 2.37
CA LEU A 173 7.89 15.77 3.33
C LEU A 173 9.39 15.78 3.61
N LYS A 174 10.22 15.96 2.59
CA LYS A 174 11.68 16.09 2.76
C LYS A 174 12.06 17.29 3.62
N ASN A 175 11.43 18.44 3.41
CA ASN A 175 11.65 19.66 4.20
C ASN A 175 11.17 19.49 5.65
N ASN A 176 10.26 18.57 5.92
CA ASN A 176 9.80 18.17 7.26
C ASN A 176 10.57 16.99 7.84
N GLY A 177 11.74 16.66 7.28
CA GLY A 177 12.67 15.70 7.85
C GLY A 177 12.48 14.26 7.41
N ALA A 178 11.74 13.99 6.31
CA ALA A 178 11.68 12.64 5.75
C ALA A 178 13.09 12.14 5.40
N ASP A 179 13.40 10.93 5.82
CA ASP A 179 14.65 10.25 5.55
C ASP A 179 14.52 9.33 4.34
N ASN A 180 15.06 9.75 3.20
CA ASN A 180 14.98 9.02 1.94
C ASN A 180 15.76 7.70 1.99
N GLU A 181 16.93 7.66 2.65
CA GLU A 181 17.75 6.45 2.73
C GLU A 181 17.05 5.40 3.59
N LEU A 182 16.44 5.84 4.68
CA LEU A 182 15.62 4.99 5.52
C LEU A 182 14.38 4.49 4.79
N ALA A 183 13.67 5.37 4.08
CA ALA A 183 12.51 5.00 3.28
C ALA A 183 12.89 3.92 2.24
N ASP A 184 13.94 4.15 1.44
CA ASP A 184 14.42 3.18 0.46
C ASP A 184 14.82 1.84 1.12
N SER A 185 15.37 1.89 2.32
CA SER A 185 15.78 0.68 3.04
C SER A 185 14.62 -0.28 3.34
N TYR A 186 13.40 0.25 3.49
CA TYR A 186 12.21 -0.55 3.75
C TYR A 186 11.70 -1.32 2.52
N PHE A 187 12.06 -0.88 1.33
CA PHE A 187 11.74 -1.57 0.08
C PHE A 187 12.74 -2.65 -0.30
N LYS A 188 13.91 -2.69 0.35
CA LYS A 188 14.90 -3.73 0.08
C LYS A 188 14.33 -5.10 0.34
N GLU A 189 14.75 -6.02 -0.51
CA GLU A 189 14.35 -7.43 -0.42
C GLU A 189 15.16 -8.16 0.64
N GLU A 190 14.56 -9.17 1.25
CA GLU A 190 15.29 -10.14 2.05
C GLU A 190 16.16 -11.03 1.13
N TYR A 191 17.29 -11.49 1.65
CA TYR A 191 18.25 -12.26 0.86
C TYR A 191 17.63 -13.53 0.25
N GLU A 192 16.84 -14.26 1.01
CA GLU A 192 16.14 -15.45 0.55
C GLU A 192 15.12 -15.13 -0.55
N GLU A 193 14.39 -14.02 -0.41
CA GLU A 193 13.43 -13.53 -1.42
C GLU A 193 14.17 -13.22 -2.73
N PHE A 194 15.30 -12.51 -2.64
CA PHE A 194 16.16 -12.19 -3.79
C PHE A 194 16.69 -13.45 -4.47
N LEU A 195 17.21 -14.44 -3.72
CA LEU A 195 17.72 -15.69 -4.29
C LEU A 195 16.62 -16.46 -5.00
N MET A 196 15.45 -16.60 -4.39
CA MET A 196 14.31 -17.32 -4.98
C MET A 196 13.84 -16.64 -6.25
N LYS A 197 13.67 -15.32 -6.22
CA LYS A 197 13.31 -14.51 -7.39
C LYS A 197 14.32 -14.71 -8.53
N THR A 198 15.60 -14.58 -8.23
CA THR A 198 16.67 -14.73 -9.23
C THR A 198 16.70 -16.15 -9.82
N LYS A 199 16.48 -17.17 -9.00
CA LYS A 199 16.38 -18.57 -9.44
C LYS A 199 15.24 -18.73 -10.45
N ILE A 200 14.04 -18.20 -10.14
CA ILE A 200 12.88 -18.31 -11.02
C ILE A 200 13.07 -17.46 -12.29
N MET A 201 13.57 -16.24 -12.17
CA MET A 201 13.86 -15.41 -13.36
C MET A 201 14.92 -16.02 -14.26
N GLY A 202 15.88 -16.74 -13.69
CA GLY A 202 16.92 -17.45 -14.45
C GLY A 202 16.38 -18.60 -15.34
N THR A 203 15.14 -19.03 -15.15
CA THR A 203 14.49 -20.04 -16.00
C THR A 203 13.72 -19.44 -17.18
N ALA A 204 13.84 -18.12 -17.41
CA ALA A 204 13.06 -17.41 -18.41
C ALA A 204 13.28 -18.01 -19.81
N GLU A 205 12.21 -18.49 -20.40
CA GLU A 205 12.13 -18.91 -21.80
C GLU A 205 11.33 -17.88 -22.60
N THR A 206 11.66 -17.73 -23.86
CA THR A 206 10.98 -16.82 -24.81
C THR A 206 10.25 -17.62 -25.89
N PRO A 207 9.10 -18.24 -25.57
CA PRO A 207 8.34 -18.99 -26.57
C PRO A 207 7.82 -18.10 -27.71
N PHE A 208 7.66 -16.79 -27.42
CA PHE A 208 7.38 -15.75 -28.39
C PHE A 208 8.36 -14.61 -28.16
N TYR A 209 8.64 -13.82 -29.18
CA TYR A 209 9.69 -12.81 -29.18
C TYR A 209 9.64 -11.83 -28.00
N ASP A 210 8.46 -11.47 -27.52
CA ASP A 210 8.22 -10.46 -26.51
C ASP A 210 7.53 -11.01 -25.24
N VAL A 211 7.53 -12.35 -25.08
CA VAL A 211 6.89 -13.01 -23.93
C VAL A 211 7.88 -13.87 -23.16
N PHE A 212 7.99 -13.65 -21.86
CA PHE A 212 8.71 -14.53 -20.96
C PHE A 212 7.77 -15.55 -20.31
N VAL A 213 8.28 -16.77 -20.16
CA VAL A 213 7.72 -17.81 -19.29
C VAL A 213 8.81 -18.21 -18.30
N CYS A 214 8.56 -17.96 -17.02
CA CYS A 214 9.46 -18.32 -15.91
C CYS A 214 8.82 -19.43 -15.10
N THR A 215 9.56 -20.51 -14.85
CA THR A 215 9.03 -21.67 -14.14
C THR A 215 9.86 -21.94 -12.89
N ALA A 216 9.22 -21.98 -11.72
CA ALA A 216 9.87 -22.41 -10.49
C ALA A 216 10.18 -23.91 -10.54
N ASP A 217 11.19 -24.33 -9.78
CA ASP A 217 11.53 -25.75 -9.65
C ASP A 217 10.33 -26.52 -9.07
N GLU A 218 10.07 -27.71 -9.61
CA GLU A 218 8.94 -28.55 -9.19
C GLU A 218 9.02 -28.98 -7.73
N SER A 219 10.21 -29.04 -7.16
CA SER A 219 10.44 -29.37 -5.75
C SER A 219 10.14 -28.22 -4.79
N ASP A 220 10.11 -26.97 -5.28
CA ASP A 220 9.90 -25.79 -4.45
C ASP A 220 8.41 -25.48 -4.27
N ILE A 221 8.02 -25.12 -3.05
CA ILE A 221 6.71 -24.53 -2.78
C ILE A 221 6.93 -23.01 -2.67
N ILE A 222 6.34 -22.28 -3.60
CA ILE A 222 6.56 -20.83 -3.78
C ILE A 222 5.38 -20.05 -3.24
N ASP A 223 5.65 -18.93 -2.56
CA ASP A 223 4.59 -17.99 -2.23
C ASP A 223 3.99 -17.38 -3.52
N ALA A 224 2.66 -17.33 -3.59
CA ALA A 224 1.95 -16.74 -4.72
C ALA A 224 2.38 -15.28 -5.00
N THR A 225 2.75 -14.54 -3.95
CA THR A 225 3.29 -13.17 -4.05
C THR A 225 4.62 -13.14 -4.81
N MET A 226 5.49 -14.14 -4.60
CA MET A 226 6.77 -14.25 -5.30
C MET A 226 6.57 -14.41 -6.82
N LEU A 227 5.61 -15.23 -7.24
CA LEU A 227 5.29 -15.39 -8.66
C LEU A 227 4.82 -14.07 -9.29
N SER A 228 4.03 -13.29 -8.53
CA SER A 228 3.58 -11.95 -8.97
C SER A 228 4.74 -10.96 -9.10
N ILE A 229 5.70 -11.00 -8.18
CA ILE A 229 6.91 -10.18 -8.23
C ILE A 229 7.74 -10.55 -9.46
N VAL A 230 8.00 -11.82 -9.70
CA VAL A 230 8.75 -12.32 -10.88
C VAL A 230 8.07 -11.83 -12.16
N ALA A 231 6.77 -12.06 -12.31
CA ALA A 231 6.03 -11.68 -13.51
C ALA A 231 6.09 -10.17 -13.77
N ARG A 232 6.02 -9.33 -12.73
CA ARG A 232 6.10 -7.87 -12.85
C ARG A 232 7.51 -7.38 -13.14
N GLU A 233 8.53 -7.91 -12.47
CA GLU A 233 9.92 -7.48 -12.66
C GLU A 233 10.46 -7.85 -14.04
N ALA A 234 10.02 -8.97 -14.59
CA ALA A 234 10.38 -9.38 -15.94
C ALA A 234 10.00 -8.33 -17.01
N LEU A 235 8.96 -7.51 -16.77
CA LEU A 235 8.60 -6.41 -17.65
C LEU A 235 9.62 -5.25 -17.63
N GLY A 236 10.57 -5.25 -16.71
CA GLY A 236 11.72 -4.35 -16.72
C GLY A 236 12.78 -4.70 -17.76
N VAL A 237 12.69 -5.86 -18.40
CA VAL A 237 13.56 -6.26 -19.51
C VAL A 237 13.04 -5.62 -20.79
N ARG A 238 13.99 -5.05 -21.56
CA ARG A 238 13.67 -4.38 -22.82
C ARG A 238 12.99 -5.33 -23.80
N ASP A 239 11.99 -4.84 -24.51
CA ASP A 239 11.23 -5.54 -25.55
C ASP A 239 10.36 -6.72 -25.03
N ILE A 240 10.17 -6.82 -23.70
CA ILE A 240 9.25 -7.80 -23.12
C ILE A 240 7.90 -7.13 -22.83
N SER A 241 6.85 -7.70 -23.43
CA SER A 241 5.46 -7.23 -23.33
C SER A 241 4.64 -7.97 -22.27
N ALA A 242 4.97 -9.21 -21.97
CA ALA A 242 4.30 -9.99 -20.94
C ALA A 242 5.24 -11.03 -20.32
N CYS A 243 4.95 -11.40 -19.08
CA CYS A 243 5.60 -12.52 -18.42
C CYS A 243 4.57 -13.38 -17.70
N PHE A 244 4.73 -14.70 -17.83
CA PHE A 244 3.97 -15.72 -17.09
C PHE A 244 4.93 -16.42 -16.14
N ALA A 245 4.67 -16.30 -14.83
CA ALA A 245 5.42 -17.01 -13.79
C ALA A 245 4.60 -18.19 -13.29
N ILE A 246 5.21 -19.37 -13.27
CA ILE A 246 4.56 -20.63 -12.94
C ILE A 246 5.28 -21.27 -11.76
N GLY A 247 4.54 -21.74 -10.76
CA GLY A 247 5.12 -22.41 -9.60
C GLY A 247 4.10 -23.16 -8.76
N ARG A 248 4.57 -24.11 -7.98
CA ARG A 248 3.76 -24.83 -6.98
C ARG A 248 3.58 -23.94 -5.76
N ILE A 249 2.33 -23.70 -5.35
CA ILE A 249 2.01 -22.94 -4.14
C ILE A 249 1.59 -23.85 -2.98
N SER A 250 1.38 -25.12 -3.24
CA SER A 250 1.18 -26.18 -2.25
C SER A 250 1.43 -27.53 -2.89
N GLU A 251 1.40 -28.61 -2.10
CA GLU A 251 1.58 -29.96 -2.61
C GLU A 251 0.64 -30.34 -3.78
N LYS A 252 -0.55 -29.75 -3.83
CA LYS A 252 -1.60 -30.10 -4.79
C LYS A 252 -2.00 -28.96 -5.74
N ARG A 253 -1.33 -27.80 -5.65
CA ARG A 253 -1.74 -26.61 -6.42
C ARG A 253 -0.54 -25.98 -7.12
N VAL A 254 -0.70 -25.77 -8.43
CA VAL A 254 0.19 -24.95 -9.25
C VAL A 254 -0.54 -23.65 -9.55
N GLN A 255 0.17 -22.55 -9.46
CA GLN A 255 -0.35 -21.24 -9.83
C GLN A 255 0.40 -20.68 -11.02
N ILE A 256 -0.34 -20.02 -11.90
CA ILE A 256 0.20 -19.19 -12.97
C ILE A 256 -0.17 -17.75 -12.65
N THR A 257 0.82 -16.90 -12.61
CA THR A 257 0.64 -15.45 -12.46
C THR A 257 1.19 -14.77 -13.71
N ALA A 258 0.49 -13.78 -14.24
CA ALA A 258 0.92 -13.05 -15.41
C ALA A 258 0.87 -11.56 -15.20
N SER A 259 1.85 -10.86 -15.79
CA SER A 259 1.90 -9.40 -15.90
C SER A 259 2.15 -8.98 -17.33
N SER A 260 1.60 -7.84 -17.74
CA SER A 260 1.75 -7.27 -19.09
C SER A 260 1.86 -5.76 -19.02
N ASN A 261 2.56 -5.17 -19.98
CA ASN A 261 2.61 -3.71 -20.20
C ASN A 261 1.33 -3.13 -20.87
N GLY A 262 0.27 -3.94 -21.01
CA GLY A 262 -1.00 -3.56 -21.62
C GLY A 262 -1.17 -3.97 -23.10
N THR A 263 -0.12 -4.42 -23.78
CA THR A 263 -0.21 -4.88 -25.19
C THR A 263 -0.84 -6.26 -25.29
N ILE A 264 -0.66 -7.10 -24.27
CA ILE A 264 -1.21 -8.46 -24.20
C ILE A 264 -2.22 -8.54 -23.06
N ASN A 265 -3.45 -8.97 -23.36
CA ASN A 265 -4.45 -9.22 -22.32
C ASN A 265 -4.23 -10.61 -21.70
N CYS A 266 -3.43 -10.63 -20.63
CA CYS A 266 -3.10 -11.86 -19.91
C CYS A 266 -4.33 -12.52 -19.26
N GLN A 267 -5.33 -11.74 -18.85
CA GLN A 267 -6.55 -12.28 -18.24
C GLN A 267 -7.30 -13.19 -19.23
N ILE A 268 -7.55 -12.70 -20.46
CA ILE A 268 -8.23 -13.49 -21.49
C ILE A 268 -7.46 -14.78 -21.81
N LEU A 269 -6.13 -14.70 -21.82
CA LEU A 269 -5.30 -15.89 -22.08
C LEU A 269 -5.44 -16.94 -20.96
N LEU A 270 -5.36 -16.51 -19.70
CA LEU A 270 -5.50 -17.40 -18.55
C LEU A 270 -6.90 -18.01 -18.45
N GLU A 271 -7.95 -17.24 -18.72
CA GLU A 271 -9.33 -17.74 -18.76
C GLU A 271 -9.53 -18.83 -19.84
N LYS A 272 -8.93 -18.65 -21.02
CA LYS A 272 -8.97 -19.67 -22.10
C LYS A 272 -8.24 -20.96 -21.73
N LEU A 273 -7.21 -20.89 -20.91
CA LEU A 273 -6.47 -22.06 -20.41
C LEU A 273 -7.28 -22.84 -19.36
N LYS A 274 -8.45 -22.35 -18.96
CA LYS A 274 -9.26 -22.91 -17.86
C LYS A 274 -8.46 -23.06 -16.56
N CYS A 275 -7.48 -22.22 -16.35
CA CYS A 275 -6.77 -22.09 -15.10
C CYS A 275 -7.68 -21.33 -14.12
N VAL A 276 -8.32 -22.07 -13.22
CA VAL A 276 -9.21 -21.54 -12.18
C VAL A 276 -8.57 -21.74 -10.82
#